data_9842d6b759a0483d1130267aaf7a5d74
#
_entry.id   9842d6b759a0483d1130267aaf7a5d74
#
_cell.length_a   1.000
_cell.length_b   1.000
_cell.length_c   1.000
_cell.angle_alpha   90.00
_cell.angle_beta   90.00
_cell.angle_gamma   90.00
#
_symmetry.space_group_name_H-M   'P 1'
#
loop_
_entity.id
_entity.type
_entity.pdbx_description
1 polymer ?
#
loop_
_entity_poly.entity_id
_entity_poly.type
_entity_poly.pdbx_seq_one_letter_code
_entity_poly.pdbx_strand_id
1 'polypeptide(L)'
;MNLFKKSTSEIVNSHKATLSEYDLPLKEDMNCLPSIYWIPKMHKTPVGERFIIASPKCSLKPLLKDITSILKLFQKQIESFHDKNRVWVGVSNFWIIQNNKPVVDRIRKISAKKRAVSVRTFDFSTLYTKIPHNLL
;
A
#
# COMPACT_ATOMS: atom_id res chain seq x y z
N MET A 1 17.43 22.51 -4.61
CA MET A 1 16.17 21.88 -4.19
C MET A 1 15.08 22.91 -4.28
N ASN A 2 14.26 22.87 -5.35
CA ASN A 2 13.15 23.81 -5.50
C ASN A 2 12.02 23.37 -4.55
N LEU A 3 11.95 23.98 -3.40
CA LEU A 3 10.79 23.86 -2.51
C LEU A 3 9.57 24.43 -3.22
N PHE A 4 8.51 23.64 -3.36
CA PHE A 4 7.24 24.10 -3.91
C PHE A 4 6.74 25.30 -3.09
N LYS A 5 6.69 26.47 -3.71
CA LYS A 5 6.20 27.73 -3.07
C LYS A 5 4.67 27.85 -3.06
N LYS A 6 3.93 26.77 -3.36
CA LYS A 6 2.47 26.80 -3.37
C LYS A 6 1.92 26.71 -1.95
N SER A 7 0.92 27.51 -1.66
CA SER A 7 0.17 27.43 -0.40
C SER A 7 -0.67 26.14 -0.34
N THR A 8 -1.04 25.73 0.87
CA THR A 8 -1.94 24.55 1.07
C THR A 8 -3.25 24.70 0.29
N SER A 9 -3.82 25.92 0.28
CA SER A 9 -5.06 26.22 -0.45
C SER A 9 -4.90 26.06 -1.96
N GLU A 10 -3.79 26.54 -2.53
CA GLU A 10 -3.51 26.37 -3.96
C GLU A 10 -3.38 24.91 -4.36
N ILE A 11 -2.71 24.10 -3.54
CA ILE A 11 -2.56 22.67 -3.80
C ILE A 11 -3.93 21.96 -3.71
N VAL A 12 -4.72 22.23 -2.67
CA VAL A 12 -6.06 21.65 -2.51
C VAL A 12 -6.98 22.05 -3.65
N ASN A 13 -6.93 23.31 -4.08
CA ASN A 13 -7.72 23.79 -5.22
C ASN A 13 -7.28 23.11 -6.54
N SER A 14 -5.99 22.90 -6.74
CA SER A 14 -5.47 22.13 -7.87
C SER A 14 -6.00 20.68 -7.86
N HIS A 15 -6.01 20.02 -6.69
CA HIS A 15 -6.60 18.68 -6.56
C HIS A 15 -8.09 18.67 -6.92
N LYS A 16 -8.86 19.67 -6.44
CA LYS A 16 -10.28 19.80 -6.75
C LYS A 16 -10.55 20.03 -8.23
N ALA A 17 -9.75 20.89 -8.86
CA ALA A 17 -9.84 21.14 -10.30
C ALA A 17 -9.61 19.85 -11.11
N THR A 18 -8.55 19.10 -10.79
CA THR A 18 -8.26 17.83 -11.44
C THR A 18 -9.38 16.80 -11.20
N LEU A 19 -9.88 16.66 -9.97
CA LEU A 19 -10.99 15.74 -9.69
C LEU A 19 -12.25 16.10 -10.47
N SER A 20 -12.55 17.40 -10.60
CA SER A 20 -13.70 17.89 -11.38
C SER A 20 -13.53 17.61 -12.89
N GLU A 21 -12.31 17.72 -13.43
CA GLU A 21 -12.01 17.42 -14.84
C GLU A 21 -12.34 15.95 -15.20
N TYR A 22 -12.21 15.04 -14.24
CA TYR A 22 -12.50 13.62 -14.41
C TYR A 22 -13.87 13.19 -13.85
N ASP A 23 -14.77 14.11 -13.56
CA ASP A 23 -16.10 13.87 -12.95
C ASP A 23 -16.04 13.03 -11.67
N LEU A 24 -14.94 13.16 -10.89
CA LEU A 24 -14.75 12.42 -9.65
C LEU A 24 -15.41 13.14 -8.46
N PRO A 25 -15.97 12.39 -7.49
CA PRO A 25 -16.74 12.97 -6.41
C PRO A 25 -15.87 13.84 -5.49
N LEU A 26 -16.26 15.10 -5.36
CA LEU A 26 -15.69 16.05 -4.42
C LEU A 26 -16.43 15.98 -3.09
N LYS A 27 -15.68 15.96 -1.99
CA LYS A 27 -16.23 16.07 -0.64
C LYS A 27 -15.76 17.38 -0.03
N GLU A 28 -16.70 18.24 0.34
CA GLU A 28 -16.40 19.59 0.85
C GLU A 28 -15.63 19.57 2.17
N ASP A 29 -15.83 18.56 3.01
CA ASP A 29 -15.14 18.37 4.28
C ASP A 29 -13.69 17.86 4.13
N MET A 30 -13.27 17.48 2.90
CA MET A 30 -11.93 16.99 2.60
C MET A 30 -11.05 18.07 1.99
N ASN A 31 -10.57 18.99 2.83
CA ASN A 31 -9.86 20.20 2.41
C ASN A 31 -8.43 20.33 2.95
N CYS A 32 -7.85 19.25 3.45
CA CYS A 32 -6.52 19.26 4.05
C CYS A 32 -5.50 18.53 3.18
N LEU A 33 -4.25 18.89 3.35
CA LEU A 33 -3.12 18.07 2.94
C LEU A 33 -2.77 17.08 4.05
N PRO A 34 -2.10 15.96 3.73
CA PRO A 34 -1.56 15.06 4.73
C PRO A 34 -0.57 15.79 5.64
N SER A 35 -0.60 15.48 6.93
CA SER A 35 0.42 15.92 7.89
C SER A 35 1.43 14.81 8.15
N ILE A 36 2.69 15.18 8.35
CA ILE A 36 3.74 14.26 8.70
C ILE A 36 4.14 14.46 10.17
N TYR A 37 4.29 13.36 10.89
CA TYR A 37 4.88 13.36 12.24
C TYR A 37 5.82 12.18 12.40
N TRP A 38 6.72 12.25 13.36
CA TRP A 38 7.67 11.18 13.60
C TRP A 38 7.40 10.48 14.93
N ILE A 39 7.77 9.20 14.98
CA ILE A 39 7.74 8.39 16.19
C ILE A 39 9.10 7.70 16.33
N PRO A 40 9.73 7.76 17.53
CA PRO A 40 10.97 7.05 17.76
C PRO A 40 10.75 5.53 17.76
N LYS A 41 11.67 4.80 17.16
CA LYS A 41 11.74 3.33 17.22
C LYS A 41 12.56 2.92 18.43
N MET A 42 11.97 2.92 19.62
CA MET A 42 12.65 2.64 20.89
C MET A 42 13.29 1.25 20.98
N HIS A 43 12.84 0.31 20.15
CA HIS A 43 13.37 -1.07 20.12
C HIS A 43 14.65 -1.21 19.28
N LYS A 44 15.19 -0.12 18.73
CA LYS A 44 16.44 -0.13 17.95
C LYS A 44 17.57 0.56 18.71
N THR A 45 18.79 0.06 18.53
CA THR A 45 20.01 0.67 19.07
C THR A 45 20.98 0.91 17.90
N PRO A 46 21.32 2.16 17.55
CA PRO A 46 20.74 3.40 18.10
C PRO A 46 19.25 3.57 17.79
N VAL A 47 18.56 4.41 18.58
CA VAL A 47 17.14 4.71 18.38
C VAL A 47 16.92 5.20 16.96
N GLY A 48 16.06 4.50 16.22
CA GLY A 48 15.71 4.87 14.86
C GLY A 48 14.48 5.78 14.81
N GLU A 49 14.22 6.35 13.64
CA GLU A 49 13.06 7.21 13.38
C GLU A 49 12.04 6.52 12.49
N ARG A 50 10.76 6.84 12.69
CA ARG A 50 9.67 6.47 11.80
C ARG A 50 8.82 7.70 11.54
N PHE A 51 8.73 8.08 10.27
CA PHE A 51 7.82 9.10 9.83
C PHE A 51 6.46 8.48 9.48
N ILE A 52 5.40 9.08 9.98
CA ILE A 52 4.02 8.66 9.73
C ILE A 52 3.29 9.81 9.06
N ILE A 53 2.53 9.47 8.01
CA ILE A 53 1.70 10.42 7.29
C ILE A 53 0.25 10.20 7.74
N ALA A 54 -0.30 11.22 8.39
CA ALA A 54 -1.71 11.26 8.77
C ALA A 54 -2.51 12.04 7.72
N SER A 55 -3.57 11.44 7.21
CA SER A 55 -4.41 12.03 6.18
C SER A 55 -5.92 11.96 6.50
N PRO A 56 -6.37 12.42 7.70
CA PRO A 56 -7.76 12.24 8.12
C PRO A 56 -8.75 12.91 7.20
N LYS A 57 -8.48 14.14 6.77
CA LYS A 57 -9.34 14.97 5.88
C LYS A 57 -8.61 15.37 4.59
N CYS A 58 -7.78 14.47 4.06
CA CYS A 58 -7.05 14.76 2.83
C CYS A 58 -8.00 14.84 1.63
N SER A 59 -7.80 15.85 0.78
CA SER A 59 -8.59 16.11 -0.43
C SER A 59 -8.64 14.92 -1.41
N LEU A 60 -7.58 14.11 -1.49
CA LEU A 60 -7.50 12.93 -2.35
C LEU A 60 -7.98 11.63 -1.68
N LYS A 61 -8.39 11.66 -0.40
CA LYS A 61 -8.77 10.44 0.33
C LYS A 61 -10.00 9.71 -0.23
N PRO A 62 -11.04 10.39 -0.72
CA PRO A 62 -12.16 9.71 -1.39
C PRO A 62 -11.69 8.92 -2.61
N LEU A 63 -10.95 9.55 -3.51
CA LEU A 63 -10.37 8.91 -4.70
C LEU A 63 -9.53 7.67 -4.34
N LEU A 64 -8.67 7.78 -3.32
CA LEU A 64 -7.85 6.65 -2.87
C LEU A 64 -8.68 5.47 -2.35
N LYS A 65 -9.83 5.75 -1.72
CA LYS A 65 -10.77 4.69 -1.30
C LYS A 65 -11.41 3.99 -2.50
N ASP A 66 -11.81 4.75 -3.51
CA ASP A 66 -12.43 4.19 -4.71
C ASP A 66 -11.44 3.35 -5.51
N ILE A 67 -10.21 3.86 -5.71
CA ILE A 67 -9.10 3.09 -6.31
C ILE A 67 -8.83 1.81 -5.51
N THR A 68 -8.78 1.90 -4.18
CA THR A 68 -8.56 0.72 -3.33
C THR A 68 -9.67 -0.32 -3.50
N SER A 69 -10.92 0.12 -3.65
CA SER A 69 -12.07 -0.77 -3.86
C SER A 69 -11.99 -1.45 -5.23
N ILE A 70 -11.63 -0.72 -6.27
CA ILE A 70 -11.41 -1.27 -7.61
C ILE A 70 -10.27 -2.28 -7.61
N LEU A 71 -9.12 -1.96 -7.00
CA LEU A 71 -7.98 -2.87 -6.90
C LEU A 71 -8.34 -4.16 -6.15
N LYS A 72 -9.18 -4.08 -5.11
CA LYS A 72 -9.69 -5.27 -4.40
C LYS A 72 -10.58 -6.15 -5.28
N LEU A 73 -11.37 -5.56 -6.19
CA LEU A 73 -12.14 -6.32 -7.16
C LEU A 73 -11.22 -7.04 -8.15
N PHE A 74 -10.22 -6.35 -8.69
CA PHE A 74 -9.21 -6.97 -9.55
C PHE A 74 -8.47 -8.10 -8.82
N GLN A 75 -8.06 -7.89 -7.57
CA GLN A 75 -7.42 -8.92 -6.76
C GLN A 75 -8.29 -10.19 -6.69
N LYS A 76 -9.58 -10.05 -6.38
CA LYS A 76 -10.52 -11.18 -6.31
C LYS A 76 -10.66 -11.90 -7.65
N GLN A 77 -10.71 -11.16 -8.76
CA GLN A 77 -10.81 -11.77 -10.10
C GLN A 77 -9.55 -12.55 -10.46
N ILE A 78 -8.37 -12.00 -10.18
CA ILE A 78 -7.08 -12.65 -10.40
C ILE A 78 -6.98 -13.91 -9.52
N GLU A 79 -7.37 -13.85 -8.26
CA GLU A 79 -7.38 -14.99 -7.33
C GLU A 79 -8.30 -16.11 -7.86
N SER A 80 -9.52 -15.77 -8.26
CA SER A 80 -10.48 -16.71 -8.87
C SER A 80 -9.94 -17.35 -10.16
N PHE A 81 -9.28 -16.56 -11.01
CA PHE A 81 -8.64 -17.06 -12.23
C PHE A 81 -7.51 -18.06 -11.91
N HIS A 82 -6.66 -17.72 -10.94
CA HIS A 82 -5.58 -18.61 -10.53
C HIS A 82 -6.08 -19.90 -9.85
N ASP A 83 -7.15 -19.82 -9.07
CA ASP A 83 -7.75 -20.99 -8.45
C ASP A 83 -8.33 -21.96 -9.49
N LYS A 84 -8.98 -21.43 -10.53
CA LYS A 84 -9.47 -22.24 -11.67
C LYS A 84 -8.30 -22.91 -12.41
N ASN A 85 -7.23 -22.17 -12.68
CA ASN A 85 -6.06 -22.69 -13.38
C ASN A 85 -5.20 -23.65 -12.53
N ARG A 86 -5.26 -23.54 -11.20
CA ARG A 86 -4.58 -24.45 -10.28
C ARG A 86 -4.99 -25.91 -10.49
N VAL A 87 -6.24 -26.16 -10.88
CA VAL A 87 -6.74 -27.50 -11.18
C VAL A 87 -5.97 -28.13 -12.35
N TRP A 88 -5.54 -27.31 -13.30
CA TRP A 88 -4.80 -27.76 -14.50
C TRP A 88 -3.29 -27.86 -14.29
N VAL A 89 -2.70 -26.92 -13.54
CA VAL A 89 -1.24 -26.80 -13.41
C VAL A 89 -0.74 -27.38 -12.08
N GLY A 90 -1.61 -27.67 -11.12
CA GLY A 90 -1.25 -28.21 -9.81
C GLY A 90 -0.56 -27.22 -8.86
N VAL A 91 -0.23 -26.01 -9.31
CA VAL A 91 0.47 -24.97 -8.54
C VAL A 91 -0.32 -23.67 -8.54
N SER A 92 -0.49 -23.05 -7.38
CA SER A 92 -1.03 -21.72 -7.28
C SER A 92 0.08 -20.67 -7.46
N ASN A 93 -0.04 -19.84 -8.48
CA ASN A 93 0.88 -18.74 -8.75
C ASN A 93 0.43 -17.42 -8.05
N PHE A 94 -0.63 -17.46 -7.26
CA PHE A 94 -1.12 -16.30 -6.52
C PHE A 94 -0.46 -16.24 -5.14
N TRP A 95 0.37 -15.22 -4.92
CA TRP A 95 1.23 -15.10 -3.74
C TRP A 95 0.82 -13.98 -2.78
N ILE A 96 -0.34 -13.36 -2.97
CA ILE A 96 -0.80 -12.31 -2.06
C ILE A 96 -1.28 -12.93 -0.77
N ILE A 97 -0.59 -12.61 0.33
CA ILE A 97 -0.88 -13.11 1.67
C ILE A 97 -1.56 -12.00 2.46
N GLN A 98 -2.83 -12.18 2.79
CA GLN A 98 -3.62 -11.19 3.52
C GLN A 98 -3.37 -11.22 5.04
N ASN A 99 -2.94 -12.37 5.57
CA ASN A 99 -2.62 -12.55 6.99
C ASN A 99 -1.59 -13.67 7.16
N ASN A 100 -1.07 -13.82 8.38
CA ASN A 100 -0.01 -14.77 8.69
C ASN A 100 -0.49 -16.23 8.83
N LYS A 101 -1.78 -16.49 9.05
CA LYS A 101 -2.31 -17.83 9.31
C LYS A 101 -2.01 -18.84 8.19
N PRO A 102 -2.28 -18.55 6.90
CA PRO A 102 -1.94 -19.46 5.80
C PRO A 102 -0.44 -19.75 5.72
N VAL A 103 0.41 -18.78 6.04
CA VAL A 103 1.87 -18.94 6.06
C VAL A 103 2.28 -19.91 7.15
N VAL A 104 1.79 -19.71 8.38
CA VAL A 104 2.07 -20.58 9.52
C VAL A 104 1.62 -22.00 9.25
N ASP A 105 0.41 -22.20 8.72
CA ASP A 105 -0.13 -23.52 8.41
C ASP A 105 0.70 -24.23 7.30
N ARG A 106 1.19 -23.47 6.33
CA ARG A 106 2.05 -24.00 5.27
C ARG A 106 3.42 -24.38 5.80
N ILE A 107 4.01 -23.55 6.66
CA ILE A 107 5.30 -23.85 7.33
C ILE A 107 5.15 -25.13 8.18
N ARG A 108 4.09 -25.27 8.97
CA ARG A 108 3.82 -26.47 9.75
C ARG A 108 3.73 -27.73 8.89
N LYS A 109 3.01 -27.68 7.76
CA LYS A 109 2.89 -28.79 6.81
C LYS A 109 4.23 -29.17 6.18
N ILE A 110 5.08 -28.19 5.85
CA ILE A 110 6.40 -28.42 5.27
C ILE A 110 7.35 -29.00 6.33
N SER A 111 7.32 -28.44 7.55
CA SER A 111 8.13 -28.90 8.67
C SER A 111 7.79 -30.34 9.05
N ALA A 112 6.50 -30.71 9.10
CA ALA A 112 6.06 -32.05 9.37
C ALA A 112 6.61 -33.07 8.35
N LYS A 113 6.84 -32.65 7.10
CA LYS A 113 7.43 -33.48 6.05
C LYS A 113 8.97 -33.51 6.05
N LYS A 114 9.61 -32.80 6.99
CA LYS A 114 11.08 -32.63 7.11
C LYS A 114 11.77 -32.19 5.79
N ARG A 115 11.09 -31.42 4.95
CA ARG A 115 11.56 -31.01 3.61
C ARG A 115 12.17 -29.61 3.57
N ALA A 116 11.91 -28.76 4.59
CA ALA A 116 12.46 -27.43 4.65
C ALA A 116 13.82 -27.43 5.35
N VAL A 117 14.84 -26.89 4.68
CA VAL A 117 16.19 -26.73 5.19
C VAL A 117 16.42 -25.32 5.71
N SER A 118 15.77 -24.33 5.12
CA SER A 118 15.89 -22.92 5.53
C SER A 118 14.64 -22.12 5.18
N VAL A 119 14.42 -21.03 5.90
CA VAL A 119 13.41 -20.00 5.62
C VAL A 119 14.13 -18.66 5.46
N ARG A 120 13.80 -17.92 4.41
CA ARG A 120 14.34 -16.57 4.19
C ARG A 120 13.18 -15.59 4.06
N THR A 121 13.36 -14.41 4.62
CA THR A 121 12.44 -13.29 4.49
C THR A 121 13.14 -12.14 3.77
N PHE A 122 12.38 -11.43 2.94
CA PHE A 122 12.86 -10.27 2.21
C PHE A 122 11.92 -9.11 2.47
N ASP A 123 12.47 -7.92 2.59
CA ASP A 123 11.72 -6.68 2.74
C ASP A 123 12.37 -5.58 1.88
N PHE A 124 11.56 -4.64 1.40
CA PHE A 124 12.06 -3.48 0.69
C PHE A 124 12.59 -2.45 1.67
N SER A 125 13.89 -2.19 1.64
CA SER A 125 14.46 -1.07 2.39
C SER A 125 14.20 0.23 1.64
N THR A 126 13.64 1.21 2.34
CA THR A 126 13.44 2.58 1.79
C THR A 126 12.62 2.65 0.49
N LEU A 127 11.64 1.74 0.30
CA LEU A 127 10.82 1.64 -0.92
C LEU A 127 10.29 3.02 -1.36
N TYR A 128 9.58 3.71 -0.48
CA TYR A 128 8.90 4.98 -0.82
C TYR A 128 9.86 6.13 -1.14
N THR A 129 11.04 6.15 -0.54
CA THR A 129 12.04 7.19 -0.79
C THR A 129 12.88 6.95 -2.04
N LYS A 130 12.87 5.71 -2.56
CA LYS A 130 13.60 5.33 -3.78
C LYS A 130 12.74 5.30 -5.04
N ILE A 131 11.42 5.43 -4.90
CA ILE A 131 10.55 5.58 -6.07
C ILE A 131 10.84 6.94 -6.72
N PRO A 132 11.14 6.98 -8.02
CA PRO A 132 11.36 8.24 -8.72
C PRO A 132 10.07 9.05 -8.77
N HIS A 133 9.94 10.06 -7.89
CA HIS A 133 8.71 10.86 -7.76
C HIS A 133 8.41 11.71 -9.00
N ASN A 134 9.40 11.90 -9.88
CA ASN A 134 9.22 12.58 -11.17
C ASN A 134 8.55 11.69 -12.23
N LEU A 135 8.39 10.40 -11.96
CA LEU A 135 7.71 9.44 -12.85
C LEU A 135 6.30 9.08 -12.36
N LEU A 136 5.89 9.64 -11.21
CA LEU A 136 4.56 9.51 -10.65
C LEU A 136 3.69 10.71 -11.04
#